data_52d524996f6513985aaee0b4f47548b5
#
_entry.id   52d524996f6513985aaee0b4f47548b5
#
_cell.length_a   1.000
_cell.length_b   1.000
_cell.length_c   1.000
_cell.angle_alpha   90.00
_cell.angle_beta   90.00
_cell.angle_gamma   90.00
#
_symmetry.space_group_name_H-M   'P 1'
#
loop_
_entity.id
_entity.type
_entity.pdbx_description
1 polymer ?
#
loop_
_entity_poly.entity_id
_entity_poly.type
_entity_poly.pdbx_seq_one_letter_code
_entity_poly.pdbx_strand_id
1 'polypeptide(L)'
;MGKIISPPVLICVTSAVSPEDAFREEEDYAATVCAIHNMALSLWGNGVGSQWSTGAITRSDVSYAAIGASRENERIVGFIKAGYPETIPSKTKKEVDRIRYYLP
;
A
#
# COMPACT_ATOMS: atom_id res chain seq x y z
N MET A 1 1.83 7.15 -16.56
CA MET A 1 1.44 8.18 -15.58
C MET A 1 2.66 8.80 -14.95
N GLY A 2 2.72 10.09 -14.90
CA GLY A 2 3.80 10.78 -14.21
C GLY A 2 3.78 10.47 -12.71
N LYS A 3 4.96 10.42 -12.11
CA LYS A 3 5.05 10.27 -10.66
C LYS A 3 4.53 11.53 -9.99
N ILE A 4 3.80 11.35 -8.92
CA ILE A 4 3.44 12.47 -8.05
C ILE A 4 4.71 12.82 -7.27
N ILE A 5 5.36 13.94 -7.63
CA ILE A 5 6.63 14.34 -7.01
C ILE A 5 6.38 14.93 -5.62
N SER A 6 5.33 15.74 -5.50
CA SER A 6 4.96 16.38 -4.24
C SER A 6 3.47 16.17 -4.01
N PRO A 7 3.07 15.00 -3.51
CA PRO A 7 1.66 14.75 -3.26
C PRO A 7 1.17 15.62 -2.12
N PRO A 8 -0.09 16.11 -2.18
CA PRO A 8 -0.67 16.88 -1.08
C PRO A 8 -0.79 16.06 0.21
N VAL A 9 -0.90 14.73 0.09
CA VAL A 9 -1.01 13.84 1.25
C VAL A 9 -0.08 12.65 1.06
N LEU A 10 0.67 12.34 2.11
CA LEU A 10 1.50 11.15 2.20
C LEU A 10 1.08 10.38 3.44
N ILE A 11 0.68 9.14 3.25
CA ILE A 11 0.23 8.27 4.34
C ILE A 11 1.23 7.12 4.49
N CYS A 12 1.78 6.97 5.68
CA CYS A 12 2.61 5.81 5.99
C CYS A 12 1.74 4.77 6.70
N VAL A 13 1.73 3.56 6.17
CA VAL A 13 0.95 2.46 6.73
C VAL A 13 1.89 1.42 7.31
N THR A 14 1.64 1.04 8.55
CA THR A 14 2.45 0.05 9.25
C THR A 14 1.59 -1.13 9.70
N SER A 15 2.24 -2.27 9.90
CA SER A 15 1.62 -3.42 10.55
C SER A 15 2.41 -3.78 11.81
N ALA A 16 1.74 -4.43 12.74
CA ALA A 16 2.36 -4.84 13.99
C ALA A 16 3.37 -5.96 13.75
N VAL A 17 4.48 -5.92 14.46
CA VAL A 17 5.49 -6.97 14.46
C VAL A 17 5.25 -7.85 15.68
N SER A 18 5.26 -9.17 15.48
CA SER A 18 5.07 -10.16 16.55
C SER A 18 6.21 -11.17 16.51
N PRO A 19 7.37 -10.84 17.10
CA PRO A 19 8.56 -11.73 17.03
C PRO A 19 8.32 -13.12 17.60
N GLU A 20 7.38 -13.24 18.53
CA GLU A 20 7.04 -14.49 19.21
C GLU A 20 6.03 -15.34 18.45
N ASP A 21 5.40 -14.76 17.43
CA ASP A 21 4.33 -15.43 16.69
C ASP A 21 4.37 -14.98 15.21
N ALA A 22 5.19 -15.70 14.44
CA ALA A 22 5.38 -15.40 13.02
C ALA A 22 4.10 -15.55 12.21
N PHE A 23 3.23 -16.45 12.60
CA PHE A 23 1.94 -16.65 11.94
C PHE A 23 1.04 -15.42 12.14
N ARG A 24 0.99 -14.92 13.37
CA ARG A 24 0.23 -13.71 13.70
C ARG A 24 0.76 -12.50 12.94
N GLU A 25 2.07 -12.36 12.86
CA GLU A 25 2.70 -11.26 12.13
C GLU A 25 2.33 -11.29 10.64
N GLU A 26 2.31 -12.47 10.03
CA GLU A 26 1.91 -12.64 8.64
C GLU A 26 0.44 -12.28 8.42
N GLU A 27 -0.45 -12.72 9.31
CA GLU A 27 -1.86 -12.39 9.24
C GLU A 27 -2.10 -10.88 9.39
N ASP A 28 -1.40 -10.25 10.32
CA ASP A 28 -1.52 -8.82 10.52
C ASP A 28 -1.03 -8.04 9.29
N TYR A 29 0.05 -8.50 8.68
CA TYR A 29 0.53 -7.92 7.42
C TYR A 29 -0.51 -8.06 6.30
N ALA A 30 -1.07 -9.25 6.15
CA ALA A 30 -2.08 -9.51 5.12
C ALA A 30 -3.32 -8.63 5.31
N ALA A 31 -3.78 -8.49 6.55
CA ALA A 31 -4.92 -7.64 6.88
C ALA A 31 -4.63 -6.17 6.57
N THR A 32 -3.41 -5.72 6.86
CA THR A 32 -2.98 -4.35 6.57
C THR A 32 -2.96 -4.08 5.06
N VAL A 33 -2.49 -5.03 4.28
CA VAL A 33 -2.50 -4.92 2.80
C VAL A 33 -3.93 -4.79 2.28
N CYS A 34 -4.86 -5.57 2.83
CA CYS A 34 -6.28 -5.44 2.48
C CYS A 34 -6.83 -4.06 2.80
N ALA A 35 -6.45 -3.51 3.96
CA ALA A 35 -6.87 -2.16 4.36
C ALA A 35 -6.34 -1.10 3.40
N ILE A 36 -5.09 -1.23 2.94
CA ILE A 36 -4.51 -0.31 1.96
C ILE A 36 -5.32 -0.35 0.65
N HIS A 37 -5.64 -1.53 0.18
CA HIS A 37 -6.43 -1.68 -1.05
C HIS A 37 -7.81 -1.05 -0.90
N ASN A 38 -8.48 -1.31 0.21
CA ASN A 38 -9.79 -0.72 0.48
C ASN A 38 -9.72 0.80 0.56
N MET A 39 -8.67 1.34 1.15
CA MET A 39 -8.44 2.78 1.20
C MET A 39 -8.27 3.36 -0.20
N ALA A 40 -7.48 2.70 -1.05
CA ALA A 40 -7.27 3.15 -2.43
C ALA A 40 -8.58 3.19 -3.22
N LEU A 41 -9.41 2.17 -3.06
CA LEU A 41 -10.73 2.13 -3.70
C LEU A 41 -11.64 3.25 -3.19
N SER A 42 -11.65 3.47 -1.87
CA SER A 42 -12.44 4.53 -1.27
C SER A 42 -11.99 5.92 -1.75
N LEU A 43 -10.69 6.15 -1.81
CA LEU A 43 -10.14 7.41 -2.33
C LEU A 43 -10.59 7.62 -3.78
N TRP A 44 -10.45 6.61 -4.60
CA TRP A 44 -10.85 6.70 -6.01
C TRP A 44 -12.35 6.96 -6.16
N GLY A 45 -13.17 6.33 -5.33
CA GLY A 45 -14.61 6.60 -5.31
C GLY A 45 -14.97 8.05 -4.98
N ASN A 46 -14.04 8.78 -4.35
CA ASN A 46 -14.16 10.19 -4.04
C ASN A 46 -13.37 11.09 -5.00
N GLY A 47 -12.88 10.54 -6.12
CA GLY A 47 -12.12 11.29 -7.12
C GLY A 47 -10.67 11.56 -6.75
N VAL A 48 -10.14 10.87 -5.75
CA VAL A 48 -8.76 11.04 -5.30
C VAL A 48 -7.92 9.87 -5.82
N GLY A 49 -6.87 10.19 -6.59
CA GLY A 49 -5.91 9.19 -7.04
C GLY A 49 -4.92 8.84 -5.93
N SER A 50 -4.41 7.64 -5.97
CA SER A 50 -3.41 7.20 -5.01
C SER A 50 -2.36 6.31 -5.67
N GLN A 51 -1.19 6.29 -5.06
CA GLN A 51 -0.10 5.41 -5.47
C GLN A 51 0.52 4.77 -4.24
N TRP A 52 0.57 3.45 -4.23
CA TRP A 52 1.22 2.70 -3.16
C TRP A 52 2.68 2.50 -3.55
N SER A 53 3.58 3.07 -2.75
CA SER A 53 5.02 2.95 -2.95
C SER A 53 5.60 1.99 -1.94
N THR A 54 6.43 1.07 -2.44
CA THR A 54 7.20 0.12 -1.64
C THR A 54 8.68 0.23 -2.04
N GLY A 55 9.48 -0.73 -1.69
CA GLY A 55 10.89 -0.74 -2.05
C GLY A 55 11.78 -0.23 -0.92
N ALA A 56 12.93 0.32 -1.26
CA ALA A 56 13.95 0.69 -0.28
C ALA A 56 13.43 1.66 0.79
N ILE A 57 12.53 2.55 0.42
CA ILE A 57 11.97 3.55 1.35
C ILE A 57 11.23 2.89 2.53
N THR A 58 10.64 1.72 2.34
CA THR A 58 9.93 1.01 3.41
C THR A 58 10.86 0.29 4.36
N ARG A 59 12.14 0.22 4.03
CA ARG A 59 13.16 -0.50 4.81
C ARG A 59 14.23 0.41 5.36
N SER A 60 14.17 1.70 5.04
CA SER A 60 15.17 2.69 5.42
C SER A 60 15.04 3.11 6.89
N ASP A 61 16.17 3.19 7.58
CA ASP A 61 16.21 3.71 8.94
C ASP A 61 15.72 5.16 9.00
N VAL A 62 16.00 5.92 7.94
CA VAL A 62 15.55 7.31 7.83
C VAL A 62 14.02 7.38 7.84
N SER A 63 13.37 6.47 7.13
CA SER A 63 11.90 6.42 7.08
C SER A 63 11.29 6.08 8.45
N TYR A 64 11.87 5.10 9.14
CA TYR A 64 11.41 4.74 10.48
C TYR A 64 11.58 5.89 11.46
N ALA A 65 12.73 6.57 11.41
CA ALA A 65 12.98 7.73 12.25
C ALA A 65 11.99 8.86 11.95
N ALA A 66 11.71 9.09 10.68
CA ALA A 66 10.81 10.19 10.26
C ALA A 66 9.39 10.00 10.77
N ILE A 67 8.90 8.77 10.85
CA ILE A 67 7.53 8.49 11.33
C ILE A 67 7.49 8.20 12.83
N GLY A 68 8.65 8.12 13.48
CA GLY A 68 8.70 7.84 14.91
C GLY A 68 8.38 6.40 15.26
N ALA A 69 8.55 5.45 14.34
CA ALA A 69 8.26 4.04 14.56
C ALA A 69 9.54 3.26 14.87
N SER A 70 9.38 2.17 15.60
CA SER A 70 10.45 1.24 15.91
C SER A 70 10.24 -0.07 15.15
N ARG A 71 11.29 -0.58 14.51
CA ARG A 71 11.25 -1.87 13.82
C ARG A 71 10.90 -3.03 14.75
N GLU A 72 11.11 -2.87 16.04
CA GLU A 72 10.75 -3.89 17.02
C GLU A 72 9.25 -4.03 17.18
N ASN A 73 8.51 -2.96 16.93
CA ASN A 73 7.08 -2.90 17.16
C ASN A 73 6.25 -2.85 15.88
N GLU A 74 6.80 -2.24 14.81
CA GLU A 74 6.06 -1.98 13.60
C GLU A 74 6.92 -2.23 12.37
N ARG A 75 6.27 -2.64 11.30
CA ARG A 75 6.85 -2.79 9.98
C ARG A 75 6.15 -1.82 9.03
N ILE A 76 6.92 -1.03 8.32
CA ILE A 76 6.35 -0.17 7.28
C ILE A 76 5.93 -1.05 6.11
N VAL A 77 4.64 -1.03 5.79
CA VAL A 77 4.07 -1.78 4.67
C VAL A 77 4.14 -0.98 3.38
N GLY A 78 3.95 0.31 3.47
CA GLY A 78 4.05 1.17 2.31
C GLY A 78 3.77 2.62 2.62
N PHE A 79 4.06 3.45 1.62
CA PHE A 79 3.71 4.87 1.63
C PHE A 79 2.67 5.09 0.55
N ILE A 80 1.57 5.72 0.91
CA ILE A 80 0.48 6.02 0.00
C ILE A 80 0.51 7.50 -0.32
N LYS A 81 0.74 7.81 -1.59
CA LYS A 81 0.68 9.18 -2.09
C LYS A 81 -0.74 9.40 -2.60
N ALA A 82 -1.41 10.43 -2.16
CA ALA A 82 -2.79 10.71 -2.54
C ALA A 82 -2.95 12.14 -3.01
N GLY A 83 -3.76 12.33 -4.05
CA GLY A 83 -4.03 13.65 -4.61
C GLY A 83 -4.99 13.57 -5.78
N TYR A 84 -5.39 14.73 -6.27
CA TYR A 84 -6.24 14.79 -7.45
C TYR A 84 -5.41 14.62 -8.71
N PRO A 85 -5.73 13.62 -9.57
CA PRO A 85 -4.92 13.36 -10.76
C PRO A 85 -5.20 14.39 -11.86
N GLU A 86 -4.14 14.81 -12.58
CA GLU A 86 -4.30 15.64 -13.78
C GLU A 86 -4.79 14.80 -14.95
N THR A 87 -4.29 13.57 -15.04
CA THR A 87 -4.65 12.63 -16.10
C THR A 87 -4.96 11.27 -15.51
N ILE A 88 -5.94 10.61 -16.07
CA ILE A 88 -6.33 9.27 -15.67
C ILE A 88 -5.77 8.31 -16.71
N PRO A 89 -4.82 7.44 -16.32
CA PRO A 89 -4.28 6.47 -17.27
C PRO A 89 -5.33 5.43 -17.62
N SER A 90 -5.32 5.02 -18.88
CA SER A 90 -6.17 3.95 -19.36
C SER A 90 -5.33 2.71 -19.57
N LYS A 91 -5.71 1.61 -18.92
CA LYS A 91 -5.04 0.32 -19.07
C LYS A 91 -6.04 -0.77 -19.38
N THR A 92 -5.65 -1.63 -20.31
CA THR A 92 -6.45 -2.80 -20.64
C THR A 92 -6.11 -3.92 -19.66
N LYS A 93 -7.11 -4.47 -19.04
CA LYS A 93 -6.97 -5.64 -18.17
C LYS A 93 -7.16 -6.92 -18.97
N LYS A 94 -6.53 -7.99 -18.53
CA LYS A 94 -6.78 -9.31 -19.11
C LYS A 94 -8.22 -9.71 -18.88
N GLU A 95 -8.81 -10.36 -19.87
CA GLU A 95 -10.15 -10.93 -19.70
C GLU A 95 -10.12 -11.98 -18.60
N VAL A 96 -11.18 -12.02 -17.79
CA VAL A 96 -11.26 -12.94 -16.65
C VAL A 96 -11.12 -14.40 -17.10
N ASP A 97 -11.71 -14.74 -18.25
CA ASP A 97 -11.65 -16.10 -18.77
C ASP A 97 -10.23 -16.56 -19.12
N ARG A 98 -9.30 -15.64 -19.31
CA ARG A 98 -7.90 -15.94 -19.61
C ARG A 98 -7.06 -16.23 -18.37
N ILE A 99 -7.54 -15.82 -17.20
CA ILE A 99 -6.80 -15.95 -15.95
C ILE A 99 -7.54 -16.77 -14.90
N ARG A 100 -8.66 -17.39 -15.29
CA ARG A 100 -9.51 -18.16 -14.42
C ARG A 100 -9.77 -19.53 -15.04
N TYR A 101 -9.84 -20.55 -14.21
CA TYR A 101 -10.31 -21.86 -14.60
C TYR A 101 -11.11 -22.47 -13.45
N TYR A 102 -11.98 -23.41 -13.78
CA TYR A 102 -12.80 -24.11 -12.79
C TYR A 102 -12.29 -25.53 -12.61
N LEU A 103 -12.25 -25.96 -11.37
CA LEU A 103 -11.93 -27.35 -11.06
C LEU A 103 -13.12 -28.25 -11.43
N PRO A 104 -12.85 -29.50 -11.91
CA PRO A 104 -13.92 -30.42 -12.27
C PRO A 104 -14.72 -30.91 -11.04
#